data_03611c44444d77a8ca7f0434a2f4714f
#
_entry.id   03611c44444d77a8ca7f0434a2f4714f
#
_cell.length_a   1.000
_cell.length_b   1.000
_cell.length_c   1.000
_cell.angle_alpha   90.00
_cell.angle_beta   90.00
_cell.angle_gamma   90.00
#
_symmetry.space_group_name_H-M   'P 1'
#
loop_
_entity.id
_entity.type
_entity.pdbx_description
1 polymer ?
#
loop_
_entity_poly.entity_id
_entity_poly.type
_entity_poly.pdbx_seq_one_letter_code
_entity_poly.pdbx_strand_id
1 'polypeptide(L)'
;MIRVELPFHLRTLARVDGEVQLEVEGLATLRSVLDALEARYPVLRGTIRDHVTLRRRPFVRFFAGKEDLSLEPPETKLPDAVATGDEPFLIVGAMAGG
;
A
#
# COMPACT_ATOMS: atom_id res chain seq x y z
N MET A 1 0.19 13.76 4.54
CA MET A 1 0.86 13.03 3.43
C MET A 1 1.31 11.66 3.91
N ILE A 2 0.96 10.64 3.16
CA ILE A 2 1.32 9.27 3.53
C ILE A 2 2.49 8.83 2.67
N ARG A 3 3.54 8.26 3.30
CA ARG A 3 4.69 7.72 2.60
C ARG A 3 4.48 6.23 2.41
N VAL A 4 4.58 5.75 1.17
CA VAL A 4 4.38 4.34 0.85
C VAL A 4 5.67 3.78 0.27
N GLU A 5 6.15 2.67 0.84
CA GLU A 5 7.30 1.95 0.30
C GLU A 5 6.80 0.72 -0.43
N LEU A 6 7.16 0.62 -1.69
CA LEU A 6 6.77 -0.50 -2.56
C LEU A 6 7.90 -1.52 -2.62
N PRO A 7 7.58 -2.81 -2.80
CA PRO A 7 8.61 -3.79 -3.10
C PRO A 7 9.26 -3.51 -4.45
N PHE A 8 10.47 -3.99 -4.62
CA PHE A 8 11.31 -3.65 -5.78
C PHE A 8 10.59 -3.85 -7.12
N HIS A 9 9.94 -5.00 -7.30
CA HIS A 9 9.29 -5.28 -8.58
C HIS A 9 8.14 -4.33 -8.89
N LEU A 10 7.45 -3.81 -7.86
CA LEU A 10 6.39 -2.82 -8.08
C LEU A 10 6.96 -1.43 -8.30
N ARG A 11 8.11 -1.11 -7.67
CA ARG A 11 8.78 0.15 -7.97
C ARG A 11 9.22 0.20 -9.43
N THR A 12 9.75 -0.91 -9.93
CA THR A 12 10.14 -1.03 -11.33
C THR A 12 8.92 -0.84 -12.24
N LEU A 13 7.82 -1.51 -11.92
CA LEU A 13 6.60 -1.44 -12.71
C LEU A 13 6.03 -0.02 -12.75
N ALA A 14 6.00 0.65 -11.62
CA ALA A 14 5.48 2.01 -11.51
C ALA A 14 6.50 3.08 -11.92
N ARG A 15 7.75 2.68 -12.16
CA ARG A 15 8.85 3.57 -12.55
C ARG A 15 9.14 4.63 -11.49
N VAL A 16 9.22 4.19 -10.23
CA VAL A 16 9.58 5.08 -9.12
C VAL A 16 10.87 4.58 -8.49
N ASP A 17 11.69 5.50 -8.01
CA ASP A 17 13.00 5.18 -7.47
C ASP A 17 13.00 4.97 -5.96
N GLY A 18 11.98 5.42 -5.27
CA GLY A 18 11.94 5.35 -3.81
C GLY A 18 10.52 5.35 -3.31
N GLU A 19 10.31 6.02 -2.19
CA GLU A 19 8.98 6.13 -1.61
C GLU A 19 8.03 6.89 -2.52
N VAL A 20 6.76 6.48 -2.48
CA VAL A 20 5.68 7.23 -3.10
C VAL A 20 5.01 8.06 -2.01
N GLN A 21 4.70 9.31 -2.31
CA GLN A 21 4.01 10.19 -1.38
C GLN A 21 2.58 10.40 -1.89
N LEU A 22 1.61 10.11 -1.02
CA LEU A 22 0.20 10.17 -1.38
C LEU A 22 -0.57 11.10 -0.47
N GLU A 23 -1.51 11.83 -1.05
CA GLU A 23 -2.51 12.58 -0.29
C GLU A 23 -3.78 11.78 -0.28
N VAL A 24 -4.39 11.64 0.89
CA VAL A 24 -5.65 10.95 1.06
C VAL A 24 -6.64 11.93 1.67
N GLU A 25 -7.78 12.11 1.01
CA GLU A 25 -8.83 12.93 1.56
C GLU A 25 -9.60 12.16 2.61
N GLY A 26 -9.90 12.83 3.73
CA GLY A 26 -10.64 12.23 4.81
C GLY A 26 -9.81 11.27 5.63
N LEU A 27 -10.46 10.24 6.16
CA LEU A 27 -9.82 9.29 7.06
C LEU A 27 -8.83 8.39 6.32
N ALA A 28 -7.63 8.27 6.86
CA ALA A 28 -6.60 7.39 6.28
C ALA A 28 -6.85 5.96 6.76
N THR A 29 -7.28 5.10 5.83
CA THR A 29 -7.52 3.68 6.08
C THR A 29 -6.72 2.85 5.10
N LEU A 30 -6.66 1.53 5.33
CA LEU A 30 -6.05 0.62 4.36
C LEU A 30 -6.63 0.85 2.97
N ARG A 31 -7.96 0.91 2.88
CA ARG A 31 -8.64 1.10 1.60
C ARG A 31 -8.28 2.42 0.95
N SER A 32 -8.32 3.51 1.72
CA SER A 32 -8.10 4.82 1.14
C SER A 32 -6.68 5.01 0.64
N VAL A 33 -5.68 4.45 1.34
CA VAL A 33 -4.30 4.57 0.87
C VAL A 33 -4.07 3.73 -0.38
N LEU A 34 -4.66 2.53 -0.45
CA LEU A 34 -4.52 1.69 -1.64
C LEU A 34 -5.30 2.26 -2.83
N ASP A 35 -6.48 2.84 -2.59
CA ASP A 35 -7.22 3.53 -3.64
C ASP A 35 -6.42 4.69 -4.21
N ALA A 36 -5.79 5.48 -3.35
CA ALA A 36 -4.99 6.62 -3.78
C ALA A 36 -3.76 6.16 -4.56
N LEU A 37 -3.13 5.08 -4.12
CA LEU A 37 -1.96 4.53 -4.80
C LEU A 37 -2.32 4.06 -6.21
N GLU A 38 -3.41 3.34 -6.35
CA GLU A 38 -3.84 2.82 -7.65
C GLU A 38 -4.37 3.91 -8.57
N ALA A 39 -4.93 4.97 -8.01
CA ALA A 39 -5.35 6.13 -8.79
C ALA A 39 -4.14 6.85 -9.38
N ARG A 40 -3.07 6.98 -8.59
CA ARG A 40 -1.86 7.64 -9.04
C ARG A 40 -1.04 6.78 -10.00
N TYR A 41 -1.03 5.48 -9.74
CA TYR A 41 -0.28 4.51 -10.55
C TYR A 41 -1.21 3.40 -11.02
N PRO A 42 -2.01 3.67 -12.07
CA PRO A 42 -2.97 2.65 -12.54
C PRO A 42 -2.33 1.33 -12.95
N VAL A 43 -1.05 1.35 -13.30
CA VAL A 43 -0.30 0.13 -13.65
C VAL A 43 -0.23 -0.85 -12.48
N LEU A 44 -0.44 -0.37 -11.25
CA LEU A 44 -0.42 -1.23 -10.07
C LEU A 44 -1.74 -1.94 -9.78
N ARG A 45 -2.80 -1.60 -10.51
CA ARG A 45 -4.08 -2.29 -10.32
C ARG A 45 -3.92 -3.78 -10.58
N GLY A 46 -4.44 -4.57 -9.64
CA GLY A 46 -4.38 -6.03 -9.74
C GLY A 46 -3.07 -6.64 -9.26
N THR A 47 -2.06 -5.83 -8.93
CA THR A 47 -0.77 -6.35 -8.45
C THR A 47 -0.73 -6.50 -6.92
N ILE A 48 -1.43 -5.63 -6.20
CA ILE A 48 -1.42 -5.60 -4.74
C ILE A 48 -2.68 -6.24 -4.21
N ARG A 49 -3.80 -5.91 -4.82
CA ARG A 49 -5.10 -6.50 -4.51
C ARG A 49 -5.82 -6.82 -5.81
N ASP A 50 -6.73 -7.78 -5.73
CA ASP A 50 -7.51 -8.18 -6.91
C ASP A 50 -8.29 -6.98 -7.43
N HIS A 51 -8.27 -6.75 -8.73
CA HIS A 51 -8.87 -5.55 -9.33
C HIS A 51 -10.41 -5.58 -9.33
N VAL A 52 -11.00 -6.75 -9.11
CA VAL A 52 -12.47 -6.91 -9.04
C VAL A 52 -12.94 -6.96 -7.60
N THR A 53 -12.38 -7.87 -6.79
CA THR A 53 -12.81 -8.07 -5.41
C THR A 53 -12.17 -7.10 -4.43
N LEU A 54 -11.07 -6.48 -4.81
CA LEU A 54 -10.26 -5.60 -3.98
C LEU A 54 -9.68 -6.31 -2.76
N ARG A 55 -9.61 -7.64 -2.80
CA ARG A 55 -8.97 -8.41 -1.75
C ARG A 55 -7.46 -8.42 -1.95
N ARG A 56 -6.73 -8.37 -0.84
CA ARG A 56 -5.26 -8.47 -0.86
C ARG A 56 -4.85 -9.75 -1.58
N ARG A 57 -3.89 -9.63 -2.47
CA ARG A 57 -3.40 -10.80 -3.18
C ARG A 57 -2.54 -11.67 -2.26
N PRO A 58 -2.52 -12.99 -2.49
CA PRO A 58 -1.63 -13.88 -1.75
C PRO A 58 -0.18 -13.39 -1.85
N PHE A 59 0.56 -13.55 -0.78
CA PHE A 59 1.98 -13.18 -0.68
C PHE A 59 2.24 -11.68 -0.62
N VAL A 60 1.22 -10.85 -0.64
CA VAL A 60 1.37 -9.41 -0.39
C VAL A 60 1.01 -9.15 1.07
N ARG A 61 1.85 -8.36 1.74
CA ARG A 61 1.62 -8.00 3.13
C ARG A 61 1.71 -6.49 3.32
N PHE A 62 0.96 -6.00 4.29
CA PHE A 62 0.91 -4.59 4.63
C PHE A 62 1.42 -4.39 6.05
N PHE A 63 2.35 -3.44 6.22
CA PHE A 63 2.84 -3.06 7.54
C PHE A 63 2.68 -1.55 7.71
N ALA A 64 2.19 -1.15 8.87
CA ALA A 64 2.08 0.26 9.22
C ALA A 64 2.74 0.43 10.59
N GLY A 65 3.84 1.18 10.61
CA GLY A 65 4.69 1.18 11.79
C GLY A 65 5.23 -0.22 12.01
N LYS A 66 4.96 -0.79 13.18
CA LYS A 66 5.38 -2.14 13.51
C LYS A 66 4.25 -3.15 13.44
N GLU A 67 3.08 -2.73 12.94
CA GLU A 67 1.90 -3.59 12.91
C GLU A 67 1.70 -4.20 11.53
N ASP A 68 1.44 -5.51 11.50
CA ASP A 68 1.05 -6.22 10.27
C ASP A 68 -0.46 -6.05 10.09
N LEU A 69 -0.86 -5.33 9.07
CA LEU A 69 -2.26 -5.07 8.79
C LEU A 69 -2.81 -5.94 7.66
N SER A 70 -2.06 -6.97 7.26
CA SER A 70 -2.42 -7.79 6.08
C SER A 70 -3.77 -8.47 6.20
N LEU A 71 -4.19 -8.83 7.41
CA LEU A 71 -5.45 -9.53 7.64
C LEU A 71 -6.54 -8.63 8.19
N GLU A 72 -6.28 -7.33 8.28
CA GLU A 72 -7.26 -6.39 8.82
C GLU A 72 -8.28 -5.98 7.76
N PRO A 73 -9.49 -5.59 8.17
CA PRO A 73 -10.49 -5.11 7.22
C PRO A 73 -10.04 -3.86 6.46
N PRO A 74 -10.56 -3.64 5.25
CA PRO A 74 -10.19 -2.45 4.48
C PRO A 74 -10.45 -1.13 5.18
N GLU A 75 -11.40 -1.07 6.06
CA GLU A 75 -11.78 0.13 6.80
C GLU A 75 -10.90 0.41 8.00
N THR A 76 -9.93 -0.46 8.28
CA THR A 76 -9.01 -0.27 9.40
C THR A 76 -8.26 1.04 9.25
N LYS A 77 -8.35 1.86 10.29
CA LYS A 77 -7.66 3.15 10.32
C LYS A 77 -6.16 2.91 10.45
N LEU A 78 -5.37 3.64 9.66
CA LEU A 78 -3.92 3.59 9.77
C LEU A 78 -3.47 4.27 11.06
N PRO A 79 -2.37 3.81 11.68
CA PRO A 79 -1.80 4.52 12.83
C PRO A 79 -1.53 5.98 12.52
N ASP A 80 -1.67 6.85 13.51
CA ASP A 80 -1.48 8.28 13.32
C ASP A 80 -0.11 8.61 12.74
N ALA A 81 0.94 7.93 13.20
CA ALA A 81 2.29 8.17 12.69
C ALA A 81 2.41 7.87 11.20
N VAL A 82 1.65 6.91 10.70
CA VAL A 82 1.64 6.60 9.27
C VAL A 82 0.79 7.62 8.52
N ALA A 83 -0.35 7.98 9.08
CA ALA A 83 -1.25 8.96 8.44
C ALA A 83 -0.58 10.33 8.29
N THR A 84 0.29 10.71 9.22
CA THR A 84 0.99 11.99 9.18
C THR A 84 2.27 11.95 8.36
N GLY A 85 2.76 10.76 8.02
CA GLY A 85 4.01 10.62 7.28
C GLY A 85 5.24 10.45 8.14
N ASP A 86 5.08 10.37 9.47
CA ASP A 86 6.22 10.14 10.37
C ASP A 86 6.81 8.76 10.18
N GLU A 87 5.96 7.77 9.89
CA GLU A 87 6.39 6.41 9.59
C GLU A 87 5.79 5.96 8.26
N PRO A 88 6.49 5.11 7.50
CA PRO A 88 5.98 4.70 6.20
C PRO A 88 4.93 3.60 6.31
N PHE A 89 4.09 3.52 5.29
CA PHE A 89 3.23 2.37 5.03
C PHE A 89 4.02 1.44 4.10
N LEU A 90 4.24 0.21 4.52
CA LEU A 90 5.07 -0.73 3.77
C LEU A 90 4.19 -1.74 3.04
N ILE A 91 4.45 -1.91 1.75
CA ILE A 91 3.87 -3.00 0.97
C ILE A 91 5.01 -3.97 0.67
N VAL A 92 4.89 -5.17 1.18
CA VAL A 92 5.92 -6.20 1.03
C VAL A 92 5.35 -7.30 0.15
N GLY A 93 6.08 -7.66 -0.89
CA GLY A 93 5.68 -8.74 -1.76
C GLY A 93 6.65 -9.88 -1.69
N ALA A 94 6.16 -11.08 -1.39
CA ALA A 94 6.97 -12.26 -1.54
C ALA A 94 6.92 -12.65 -3.00
N MET A 95 8.06 -12.60 -3.67
CA MET A 95 8.15 -12.99 -5.07
C MET A 95 8.21 -14.51 -5.14
N ALA A 96 7.13 -15.11 -5.65
CA ALA A 96 7.14 -16.55 -5.87
C ALA A 96 8.26 -16.88 -6.87
N GLY A 97 9.20 -17.72 -6.47
CA GLY A 97 10.30 -18.13 -7.33
C GLY A 97 11.40 -17.09 -7.46
N GLY A 98 11.35 -16.06 -6.64
CA GLY A 98 12.43 -15.08 -6.73
C GLY A 98 12.45 -14.16 -5.58
#